data_c6655998a21ddcd7be5ac3486fa8dc57
#
_entry.id   c6655998a21ddcd7be5ac3486fa8dc57
#
_cell.length_a   1.000
_cell.length_b   1.000
_cell.length_c   1.000
_cell.angle_alpha   90.00
_cell.angle_beta   90.00
_cell.angle_gamma   90.00
#
_symmetry.space_group_name_H-M   'P 1'
#
loop_
_entity.id
_entity.type
_entity.pdbx_description
1 polymer ?
#
loop_
_entity_poly.entity_id
_entity_poly.type
_entity_poly.pdbx_seq_one_letter_code
_entity_poly.pdbx_strand_id
1 'polypeptide(L)'
;MGYMMSLRVVHSGTGYEYLLRSVATNDGPTDEPSLSKYYAAKGTPPGRWIGRGLAGFNNANIHVGAEISEENMAALYGEGLHPDADNLMRDGAKVKDIQLGRPFANYTNDIPVLVALRDAERKHRQREKTLLTREQRSDMAQEIGTEFFIEEFGREPESGREVVNWVNRLKDEVRQSVAGFDLTFSPAKSISVLWALADEDTSRRIEELHHRAVAEALEWTEDNALFTRSGKAGAEQIKTKGLIASEFKHYDTRAGDPDLHSHVLVSNKVQAEDGRWLSIDGYTLMKFNQTISHRYNSILTTLLTNDLDVEFSPRQRDSGKEPTWEIDGISEELLDTFSKRRANALPVYERLVEEHIAQRQASPSVQEMNQLWQKAILETRDAKREPESLYELREAWRKEVLALSDGENHLAAIADAHGENTENTRPLFDVDAHSDAVMRDALETLQRRRSYFRRSHISTAVAQKLQAYRFESVTERNIIHDSMTELIVEEQAIALNDFEMLDLPERLKDQRGFSRDNFADSEIFTTQEILDTEAKTLAALDEPVAEFADSATIDSAVDAHEKQAGFRLN
;
A
#
# COMPACT_ATOMS: atom_id res chain seq x y z
N MET A 1 5.37 10.00 -6.78
CA MET A 1 4.53 8.87 -7.21
C MET A 1 3.22 8.99 -6.48
N GLY A 2 2.14 9.24 -7.21
CA GLY A 2 0.80 9.30 -6.61
C GLY A 2 0.13 7.92 -6.65
N TYR A 3 0.67 6.94 -5.92
CA TYR A 3 -0.04 5.68 -5.75
C TYR A 3 -1.13 5.88 -4.70
N MET A 4 -2.36 5.49 -5.04
CA MET A 4 -3.53 5.49 -4.15
C MET A 4 -3.50 4.33 -3.15
N MET A 5 -2.57 3.38 -3.34
CA MET A 5 -2.25 2.33 -2.38
C MET A 5 -0.74 2.16 -2.30
N SER A 6 -0.22 2.06 -1.10
CA SER A 6 1.17 1.72 -0.84
C SER A 6 1.27 0.41 -0.08
N LEU A 7 2.34 -0.35 -0.32
CA LEU A 7 2.61 -1.60 0.37
C LEU A 7 3.92 -1.47 1.16
N ARG A 8 3.84 -1.77 2.45
CA ARG A 8 4.98 -1.78 3.36
C ARG A 8 5.10 -3.12 4.08
N VAL A 9 6.32 -3.63 4.21
CA VAL A 9 6.60 -4.81 5.03
C VAL A 9 6.54 -4.44 6.52
N VAL A 10 5.84 -5.26 7.30
CA VAL A 10 5.75 -5.16 8.76
C VAL A 10 6.45 -6.36 9.37
N HIS A 11 7.31 -6.09 10.35
CA HIS A 11 8.13 -7.11 11.01
C HIS A 11 7.47 -7.64 12.28
N SER A 12 7.85 -8.84 12.70
CA SER A 12 7.39 -9.50 13.93
C SER A 12 7.83 -8.73 15.19
N GLY A 13 7.25 -9.07 16.33
CA GLY A 13 7.47 -8.38 17.58
C GLY A 13 6.57 -7.16 17.73
N THR A 14 7.10 -5.94 17.60
CA THR A 14 6.37 -4.68 17.84
C THR A 14 6.01 -3.92 16.56
N GLY A 15 6.29 -4.49 15.38
CA GLY A 15 6.12 -3.82 14.10
C GLY A 15 4.70 -3.34 13.78
N TYR A 16 3.69 -3.93 14.38
CA TYR A 16 2.27 -3.61 14.21
C TYR A 16 1.76 -2.48 15.15
N GLU A 17 2.50 -2.15 16.22
CA GLU A 17 2.02 -1.27 17.29
C GLU A 17 1.68 0.16 16.84
N TYR A 18 2.23 0.60 15.71
CA TYR A 18 1.92 1.94 15.19
C TYR A 18 0.44 2.10 14.80
N LEU A 19 -0.24 1.02 14.45
CA LEU A 19 -1.66 1.00 14.11
C LEU A 19 -2.56 1.21 15.34
N LEU A 20 -2.14 0.69 16.50
CA LEU A 20 -2.89 0.79 17.73
C LEU A 20 -2.78 2.16 18.42
N ARG A 21 -1.79 2.98 18.04
CA ARG A 21 -1.48 4.23 18.75
C ARG A 21 -2.50 5.35 18.54
N SER A 22 -3.33 5.27 17.51
CA SER A 22 -4.36 6.26 17.17
C SER A 22 -5.77 5.78 17.51
N VAL A 23 -5.92 4.53 17.93
CA VAL A 23 -7.21 3.96 18.31
C VAL A 23 -7.72 4.61 19.60
N ALA A 24 -8.98 5.02 19.59
CA ALA A 24 -9.66 5.60 20.76
C ALA A 24 -9.72 4.56 21.89
N THR A 25 -9.29 4.94 23.09
CA THR A 25 -9.50 4.13 24.30
C THR A 25 -10.96 4.26 24.73
N ASN A 26 -11.71 3.16 24.62
CA ASN A 26 -13.09 3.09 25.09
C ASN A 26 -13.11 2.81 26.59
N ASP A 27 -13.16 3.83 27.42
CA ASP A 27 -13.34 3.71 28.88
C ASP A 27 -14.84 3.76 29.31
N GLY A 28 -15.79 3.43 28.43
CA GLY A 28 -17.23 3.54 28.69
C GLY A 28 -18.02 2.27 28.38
N PRO A 29 -19.24 2.09 29.01
CA PRO A 29 -20.06 0.90 28.80
C PRO A 29 -20.55 0.80 27.36
N THR A 30 -20.58 -0.44 26.87
CA THR A 30 -20.96 -0.88 25.52
C THR A 30 -22.46 -0.72 25.22
N ASP A 31 -22.92 0.50 25.03
CA ASP A 31 -24.15 0.76 24.27
C ASP A 31 -23.74 1.13 22.84
N GLU A 32 -24.50 0.68 21.83
CA GLU A 32 -24.24 1.02 20.42
C GLU A 32 -23.97 2.52 20.28
N PRO A 33 -22.83 2.92 19.70
CA PRO A 33 -22.47 4.32 19.62
C PRO A 33 -23.46 5.05 18.71
N SER A 34 -24.19 5.99 19.25
CA SER A 34 -24.90 6.96 18.41
C SER A 34 -23.89 7.71 17.54
N LEU A 35 -24.29 8.13 16.33
CA LEU A 35 -23.44 8.91 15.39
C LEU A 35 -22.70 10.05 16.09
N SER A 36 -23.36 10.76 17.04
CA SER A 36 -22.76 11.83 17.83
C SER A 36 -21.60 11.37 18.73
N LYS A 37 -21.65 10.15 19.26
CA LYS A 37 -20.55 9.59 20.07
C LYS A 37 -19.35 9.18 19.20
N TYR A 38 -19.59 8.67 17.98
CA TYR A 38 -18.54 8.33 17.03
C TYR A 38 -17.67 9.54 16.64
N TYR A 39 -18.32 10.68 16.35
CA TYR A 39 -17.60 11.92 15.99
C TYR A 39 -16.96 12.63 17.19
N ALA A 40 -17.40 12.34 18.40
CA ALA A 40 -16.90 12.98 19.63
C ALA A 40 -15.77 12.19 20.31
N ALA A 41 -15.57 10.91 19.96
CA ALA A 41 -14.49 10.10 20.54
C ALA A 41 -13.13 10.59 20.05
N LYS A 42 -12.18 10.77 20.98
CA LYS A 42 -10.80 11.11 20.63
C LYS A 42 -10.09 9.89 20.03
N GLY A 43 -9.51 10.07 18.84
CA GLY A 43 -8.81 9.02 18.12
C GLY A 43 -9.66 8.35 17.04
N THR A 44 -9.14 7.29 16.46
CA THR A 44 -9.77 6.51 15.38
C THR A 44 -10.55 5.31 15.94
N PRO A 45 -11.53 4.77 15.20
CA PRO A 45 -12.25 3.56 15.62
C PRO A 45 -11.30 2.38 15.85
N PRO A 46 -11.70 1.39 16.68
CA PRO A 46 -10.96 0.14 16.80
C PRO A 46 -10.87 -0.57 15.45
N GLY A 47 -9.75 -1.28 15.23
CA GLY A 47 -9.53 -2.07 14.02
C GLY A 47 -10.57 -3.20 13.88
N ARG A 48 -10.79 -3.66 12.65
CA ARG A 48 -11.72 -4.74 12.33
C ARG A 48 -11.05 -5.82 11.50
N TRP A 49 -11.44 -7.07 11.76
CA TRP A 49 -10.99 -8.21 10.98
C TRP A 49 -11.63 -8.24 9.60
N ILE A 50 -10.82 -8.49 8.56
CA ILE A 50 -11.28 -8.63 7.17
C ILE A 50 -10.55 -9.78 6.48
N GLY A 51 -11.16 -10.32 5.41
CA GLY A 51 -10.61 -11.35 4.55
C GLY A 51 -11.20 -12.73 4.74
N ARG A 52 -11.25 -13.51 3.65
CA ARG A 52 -11.85 -14.85 3.60
C ARG A 52 -11.08 -15.88 4.42
N GLY A 53 -9.76 -15.67 4.59
CA GLY A 53 -8.88 -16.57 5.35
C GLY A 53 -9.21 -16.67 6.83
N LEU A 54 -9.98 -15.74 7.41
CA LEU A 54 -10.43 -15.77 8.80
C LEU A 54 -11.26 -17.01 9.14
N ALA A 55 -11.99 -17.54 8.16
CA ALA A 55 -12.74 -18.80 8.32
C ALA A 55 -11.83 -19.98 8.71
N GLY A 56 -10.54 -19.93 8.39
CA GLY A 56 -9.55 -20.94 8.74
C GLY A 56 -9.27 -21.06 10.23
N PHE A 57 -9.60 -20.05 11.03
CA PHE A 57 -9.45 -20.11 12.50
C PHE A 57 -10.55 -20.92 13.18
N ASN A 58 -11.71 -21.06 12.55
CA ASN A 58 -12.87 -21.75 13.13
C ASN A 58 -13.18 -21.30 14.59
N ASN A 59 -13.15 -19.98 14.81
CA ASN A 59 -13.29 -19.34 16.12
C ASN A 59 -14.40 -18.28 16.05
N ALA A 60 -15.35 -18.31 16.98
CA ALA A 60 -16.49 -17.41 16.99
C ALA A 60 -16.12 -15.93 17.24
N ASN A 61 -15.00 -15.67 17.91
CA ASN A 61 -14.54 -14.31 18.22
C ASN A 61 -13.74 -13.68 17.07
N ILE A 62 -13.27 -14.51 16.11
CA ILE A 62 -12.42 -14.07 14.99
C ILE A 62 -13.16 -14.26 13.68
N HIS A 63 -13.92 -13.27 13.27
CA HIS A 63 -14.71 -13.28 12.05
C HIS A 63 -14.69 -11.90 11.39
N VAL A 64 -15.09 -11.83 10.13
CA VAL A 64 -15.16 -10.58 9.37
C VAL A 64 -16.03 -9.55 10.10
N GLY A 65 -15.50 -8.36 10.32
CA GLY A 65 -16.17 -7.26 11.01
C GLY A 65 -16.00 -7.25 12.53
N ALA A 66 -15.50 -8.33 13.17
CA ALA A 66 -15.21 -8.33 14.59
C ALA A 66 -14.10 -7.35 14.94
N GLU A 67 -14.21 -6.71 16.10
CA GLU A 67 -13.20 -5.79 16.61
C GLU A 67 -11.90 -6.49 16.98
N ILE A 68 -10.80 -5.77 16.85
CA ILE A 68 -9.45 -6.27 17.07
C ILE A 68 -8.91 -5.71 18.38
N SER A 69 -8.49 -6.58 19.27
CA SER A 69 -7.80 -6.20 20.50
C SER A 69 -6.28 -6.12 20.31
N GLU A 70 -5.57 -5.48 21.25
CA GLU A 70 -4.12 -5.46 21.30
C GLU A 70 -3.54 -6.88 21.40
N GLU A 71 -4.18 -7.76 22.19
CA GLU A 71 -3.77 -9.16 22.37
C GLU A 71 -3.87 -9.93 21.05
N ASN A 72 -4.93 -9.70 20.26
CA ASN A 72 -5.07 -10.30 18.93
C ASN A 72 -3.92 -9.92 18.01
N MET A 73 -3.55 -8.62 18.01
CA MET A 73 -2.43 -8.12 17.20
C MET A 73 -1.09 -8.68 17.68
N ALA A 74 -0.87 -8.73 18.99
CA ALA A 74 0.33 -9.30 19.59
C ALA A 74 0.47 -10.79 19.24
N ALA A 75 -0.62 -11.56 19.32
CA ALA A 75 -0.61 -12.97 18.98
C ALA A 75 -0.28 -13.21 17.51
N LEU A 76 -1.02 -12.58 16.59
CA LEU A 76 -0.87 -12.85 15.17
C LEU A 76 0.39 -12.24 14.58
N TYR A 77 0.60 -10.93 14.77
CA TYR A 77 1.70 -10.20 14.13
C TYR A 77 2.97 -10.16 14.98
N GLY A 78 2.84 -10.22 16.30
CA GLY A 78 3.99 -10.31 17.19
C GLY A 78 4.64 -11.70 17.18
N GLU A 79 3.82 -12.73 17.38
CA GLU A 79 4.29 -14.10 17.68
C GLU A 79 3.98 -15.13 16.58
N GLY A 80 3.08 -14.83 15.62
CA GLY A 80 2.63 -15.77 14.59
C GLY A 80 1.74 -16.90 15.14
N LEU A 81 1.00 -16.57 16.19
CA LEU A 81 0.04 -17.47 16.85
C LEU A 81 -1.39 -17.18 16.38
N HIS A 82 -2.30 -18.07 16.74
CA HIS A 82 -3.74 -17.85 16.61
C HIS A 82 -4.13 -16.51 17.26
N PRO A 83 -4.92 -15.62 16.63
CA PRO A 83 -5.24 -14.30 17.20
C PRO A 83 -5.89 -14.38 18.59
N ASP A 84 -6.67 -15.42 18.86
CA ASP A 84 -7.32 -15.68 20.16
C ASP A 84 -6.44 -16.52 21.12
N ALA A 85 -5.12 -16.38 21.01
CA ALA A 85 -4.14 -17.21 21.72
C ALA A 85 -4.32 -17.18 23.23
N ASP A 86 -4.60 -16.03 23.82
CA ASP A 86 -4.72 -15.87 25.27
C ASP A 86 -5.92 -16.65 25.82
N ASN A 87 -7.07 -16.61 25.18
CA ASN A 87 -8.23 -17.40 25.58
C ASN A 87 -7.96 -18.89 25.40
N LEU A 88 -7.41 -19.30 24.25
CA LEU A 88 -7.08 -20.70 24.00
C LEU A 88 -6.06 -21.26 25.00
N MET A 89 -5.06 -20.47 25.41
CA MET A 89 -4.09 -20.88 26.42
C MET A 89 -4.71 -20.98 27.82
N ARG A 90 -5.64 -20.09 28.18
CA ARG A 90 -6.40 -20.19 29.43
C ARG A 90 -7.28 -21.44 29.46
N ASP A 91 -7.84 -21.83 28.30
CA ASP A 91 -8.62 -23.06 28.12
C ASP A 91 -7.74 -24.32 28.03
N GLY A 92 -6.42 -24.21 28.21
CA GLY A 92 -5.49 -25.31 28.31
C GLY A 92 -4.76 -25.69 27.03
N ALA A 93 -4.93 -24.96 25.92
CA ALA A 93 -4.16 -25.18 24.70
C ALA A 93 -2.66 -24.92 24.94
N LYS A 94 -1.81 -25.72 24.32
CA LYS A 94 -0.37 -25.52 24.35
C LYS A 94 0.02 -24.59 23.19
N VAL A 95 1.08 -23.80 23.36
CA VAL A 95 1.58 -22.88 22.32
C VAL A 95 1.76 -23.57 20.97
N LYS A 96 2.23 -24.82 20.93
CA LYS A 96 2.39 -25.59 19.69
C LYS A 96 1.06 -25.87 18.95
N ASP A 97 -0.05 -25.92 19.67
CA ASP A 97 -1.37 -26.27 19.12
C ASP A 97 -2.05 -25.02 18.50
N ILE A 98 -1.63 -23.83 18.93
CA ILE A 98 -2.11 -22.53 18.46
C ILE A 98 -1.11 -21.83 17.52
N GLN A 99 0.02 -22.46 17.24
CA GLN A 99 1.05 -21.94 16.33
C GLN A 99 0.60 -22.03 14.88
N LEU A 100 0.65 -20.92 14.15
CA LEU A 100 0.29 -20.86 12.74
C LEU A 100 1.51 -21.22 11.88
N GLY A 101 1.67 -22.50 11.58
CA GLY A 101 2.79 -23.01 10.80
C GLY A 101 4.15 -22.84 11.49
N ARG A 102 5.19 -22.49 10.74
CA ARG A 102 6.53 -22.27 11.31
C ARG A 102 6.53 -21.01 12.19
N PRO A 103 7.12 -21.05 13.40
CA PRO A 103 7.35 -19.83 14.19
C PRO A 103 8.11 -18.76 13.42
N PHE A 104 7.96 -17.51 13.80
CA PHE A 104 8.85 -16.45 13.31
C PHE A 104 10.28 -16.76 13.71
N ALA A 105 11.21 -16.64 12.77
CA ALA A 105 12.62 -16.90 13.05
C ALA A 105 13.16 -15.82 13.99
N ASN A 106 13.93 -16.25 14.97
CA ASN A 106 14.57 -15.39 15.94
C ASN A 106 16.06 -15.26 15.62
N TYR A 107 16.54 -14.03 15.45
CA TYR A 107 17.92 -13.70 15.11
C TYR A 107 18.66 -12.99 16.25
N THR A 108 18.10 -13.00 17.48
CA THR A 108 18.61 -12.23 18.64
C THR A 108 19.61 -13.01 19.51
N ASN A 109 20.04 -14.20 19.09
CA ASN A 109 20.81 -15.12 19.94
C ASN A 109 22.16 -14.56 20.43
N ASP A 110 22.73 -13.60 19.72
CA ASP A 110 24.06 -13.04 20.01
C ASP A 110 24.00 -11.76 20.86
N ILE A 111 22.81 -11.29 21.25
CA ILE A 111 22.64 -10.07 22.04
C ILE A 111 22.09 -10.43 23.43
N PRO A 112 22.93 -10.38 24.49
CA PRO A 112 22.58 -10.91 25.81
C PRO A 112 21.28 -10.35 26.41
N VAL A 113 21.04 -9.05 26.33
CA VAL A 113 19.81 -8.41 26.84
C VAL A 113 18.55 -8.91 26.10
N LEU A 114 18.64 -9.12 24.78
CA LEU A 114 17.50 -9.63 24.00
C LEU A 114 17.22 -11.12 24.29
N VAL A 115 18.26 -11.88 24.60
CA VAL A 115 18.11 -13.28 25.06
C VAL A 115 17.44 -13.31 26.44
N ALA A 116 17.86 -12.46 27.38
CA ALA A 116 17.28 -12.37 28.72
C ALA A 116 15.79 -11.97 28.68
N LEU A 117 15.45 -10.98 27.85
CA LEU A 117 14.06 -10.56 27.63
C LEU A 117 13.20 -11.67 27.08
N ARG A 118 13.64 -12.38 26.05
CA ARG A 118 12.93 -13.52 25.46
C ARG A 118 12.68 -14.64 26.50
N ASP A 119 13.68 -14.92 27.34
CA ASP A 119 13.53 -15.94 28.38
C ASP A 119 12.54 -15.52 29.47
N ALA A 120 12.49 -14.24 29.81
CA ALA A 120 11.49 -13.67 30.72
C ALA A 120 10.07 -13.71 30.12
N GLU A 121 9.90 -13.33 28.86
CA GLU A 121 8.63 -13.45 28.13
C GLU A 121 8.13 -14.90 28.08
N ARG A 122 9.03 -15.86 27.84
CA ARG A 122 8.69 -17.28 27.86
C ARG A 122 8.24 -17.74 29.25
N LYS A 123 8.90 -17.31 30.33
CA LYS A 123 8.52 -17.62 31.72
C LYS A 123 7.17 -17.01 32.07
N HIS A 124 6.91 -15.75 31.67
CA HIS A 124 5.62 -15.09 31.86
C HIS A 124 4.50 -15.91 31.19
N ARG A 125 4.64 -16.25 29.92
CA ARG A 125 3.66 -17.05 29.16
C ARG A 125 3.38 -18.41 29.79
N GLN A 126 4.39 -19.07 30.36
CA GLN A 126 4.22 -20.36 31.06
C GLN A 126 3.42 -20.19 32.34
N ARG A 127 3.63 -19.10 33.08
CA ARG A 127 3.00 -18.83 34.37
C ARG A 127 1.59 -18.28 34.22
N GLU A 128 1.44 -17.19 33.43
CA GLU A 128 0.18 -16.43 33.35
C GLU A 128 -0.78 -16.94 32.26
N LYS A 129 -0.31 -17.78 31.34
CA LYS A 129 -1.07 -18.25 30.16
C LYS A 129 -1.61 -17.15 29.27
N THR A 130 -0.88 -16.03 29.20
CA THR A 130 -1.17 -14.88 28.34
C THR A 130 0.11 -14.38 27.69
N LEU A 131 -0.05 -13.60 26.62
CA LEU A 131 1.03 -12.79 26.08
C LEU A 131 1.19 -11.52 26.91
N LEU A 132 2.37 -10.90 26.82
CA LEU A 132 2.60 -9.60 27.44
C LEU A 132 1.84 -8.50 26.71
N THR A 133 1.21 -7.60 27.45
CA THR A 133 0.71 -6.33 26.93
C THR A 133 1.90 -5.42 26.55
N ARG A 134 1.63 -4.34 25.81
CA ARG A 134 2.65 -3.34 25.46
C ARG A 134 3.28 -2.73 26.70
N GLU A 135 2.48 -2.39 27.70
CA GLU A 135 2.97 -1.83 28.97
C GLU A 135 3.87 -2.83 29.69
N GLN A 136 3.43 -4.07 29.86
CA GLN A 136 4.23 -5.14 30.49
C GLN A 136 5.54 -5.42 29.74
N ARG A 137 5.54 -5.34 28.39
CA ARG A 137 6.80 -5.45 27.61
C ARG A 137 7.73 -4.29 27.88
N SER A 138 7.20 -3.07 28.01
CA SER A 138 7.99 -1.86 28.32
C SER A 138 8.60 -1.97 29.70
N ASP A 139 7.82 -2.37 30.72
CA ASP A 139 8.28 -2.53 32.09
C ASP A 139 9.36 -3.62 32.20
N MET A 140 9.13 -4.75 31.56
CA MET A 140 10.11 -5.85 31.49
C MET A 140 11.41 -5.42 30.78
N ALA A 141 11.30 -4.65 29.69
CA ALA A 141 12.46 -4.11 28.98
C ALA A 141 13.24 -3.12 29.84
N GLN A 142 12.55 -2.31 30.64
CA GLN A 142 13.18 -1.39 31.58
C GLN A 142 13.86 -2.17 32.73
N GLU A 143 13.15 -3.09 33.37
CA GLU A 143 13.65 -3.86 34.52
C GLU A 143 14.91 -4.67 34.13
N ILE A 144 14.80 -5.52 33.13
CA ILE A 144 15.91 -6.38 32.70
C ILE A 144 16.99 -5.56 32.00
N GLY A 145 16.59 -4.61 31.14
CA GLY A 145 17.52 -3.83 30.33
C GLY A 145 18.42 -2.90 31.14
N THR A 146 18.00 -2.45 32.33
CA THR A 146 18.78 -1.53 33.16
C THR A 146 20.15 -2.09 33.57
N GLU A 147 20.23 -3.35 33.98
CA GLU A 147 21.50 -3.99 34.34
C GLU A 147 22.47 -4.04 33.16
N PHE A 148 21.97 -4.48 32.00
CA PHE A 148 22.76 -4.53 30.74
C PHE A 148 23.14 -3.14 30.23
N PHE A 149 22.29 -2.14 30.43
CA PHE A 149 22.59 -0.74 30.08
C PHE A 149 23.76 -0.20 30.89
N ILE A 150 23.77 -0.45 32.23
CA ILE A 150 24.84 -0.03 33.11
C ILE A 150 26.16 -0.75 32.75
N GLU A 151 26.09 -2.02 32.42
CA GLU A 151 27.27 -2.80 31.99
C GLU A 151 27.83 -2.24 30.66
N GLU A 152 27.00 -1.88 29.70
CA GLU A 152 27.38 -1.36 28.37
C GLU A 152 27.94 0.06 28.43
N PHE A 153 27.28 0.97 29.20
CA PHE A 153 27.60 2.40 29.20
C PHE A 153 28.39 2.87 30.42
N GLY A 154 28.57 2.03 31.45
CA GLY A 154 29.26 2.39 32.67
C GLY A 154 28.61 3.49 33.52
N ARG A 155 27.30 3.75 33.29
CA ARG A 155 26.50 4.75 33.99
C ARG A 155 25.05 4.31 34.18
N GLU A 156 24.39 4.89 35.17
CA GLU A 156 22.95 4.78 35.33
C GLU A 156 22.19 5.45 34.16
N PRO A 157 21.05 4.89 33.73
CA PRO A 157 20.18 5.55 32.75
C PRO A 157 19.54 6.81 33.36
N GLU A 158 19.32 7.84 32.54
CA GLU A 158 18.64 9.08 32.98
C GLU A 158 17.14 8.83 33.23
N SER A 159 16.57 7.86 32.56
CA SER A 159 15.15 7.45 32.70
C SER A 159 14.94 6.03 32.21
N GLY A 160 13.88 5.37 32.69
CA GLY A 160 13.48 4.07 32.15
C GLY A 160 13.21 4.10 30.64
N ARG A 161 12.74 5.24 30.12
CA ARG A 161 12.54 5.44 28.68
C ARG A 161 13.84 5.36 27.87
N GLU A 162 14.97 5.78 28.45
CA GLU A 162 16.28 5.66 27.80
C GLU A 162 16.65 4.19 27.59
N VAL A 163 16.42 3.34 28.60
CA VAL A 163 16.66 1.91 28.52
C VAL A 163 15.77 1.26 27.45
N VAL A 164 14.46 1.54 27.47
CA VAL A 164 13.51 1.01 26.48
C VAL A 164 13.89 1.43 25.06
N ASN A 165 14.29 2.68 24.86
CA ASN A 165 14.74 3.18 23.56
C ASN A 165 16.04 2.50 23.09
N TRP A 166 16.97 2.24 24.00
CA TRP A 166 18.19 1.49 23.68
C TRP A 166 17.89 0.05 23.30
N VAL A 167 17.06 -0.66 24.07
CA VAL A 167 16.61 -2.03 23.76
C VAL A 167 15.91 -2.09 22.40
N ASN A 168 15.06 -1.11 22.10
CA ASN A 168 14.36 -1.06 20.80
C ASN A 168 15.34 -0.83 19.66
N ARG A 169 16.34 0.02 19.80
CA ARG A 169 17.42 0.19 18.79
C ARG A 169 18.15 -1.13 18.52
N LEU A 170 18.51 -1.87 19.58
CA LEU A 170 19.14 -3.19 19.42
C LEU A 170 18.23 -4.19 18.67
N LYS A 171 16.90 -4.14 18.91
CA LYS A 171 15.93 -4.94 18.16
C LYS A 171 15.88 -4.54 16.67
N ASP A 172 15.97 -3.24 16.37
CA ASP A 172 15.92 -2.71 15.00
C ASP A 172 17.19 -3.05 14.19
N GLU A 173 18.34 -3.22 14.86
CA GLU A 173 19.61 -3.63 14.22
C GLU A 173 19.65 -5.12 13.85
N VAL A 174 18.79 -5.93 14.46
CA VAL A 174 18.71 -7.37 14.19
C VAL A 174 17.70 -7.64 13.08
N ARG A 175 18.05 -8.57 12.17
CA ARG A 175 17.10 -9.06 11.16
C ARG A 175 15.83 -9.58 11.85
N GLN A 176 14.68 -9.13 11.37
CA GLN A 176 13.38 -9.53 11.89
C GLN A 176 12.60 -10.31 10.83
N SER A 177 11.76 -11.24 11.27
CA SER A 177 10.84 -11.97 10.40
C SER A 177 9.73 -11.05 9.90
N VAL A 178 9.26 -11.30 8.67
CA VAL A 178 8.09 -10.60 8.12
C VAL A 178 6.84 -11.15 8.80
N ALA A 179 6.11 -10.28 9.50
CA ALA A 179 4.84 -10.60 10.14
C ALA A 179 3.64 -10.35 9.22
N GLY A 180 3.76 -9.36 8.35
CA GLY A 180 2.68 -8.98 7.45
C GLY A 180 3.08 -7.91 6.45
N PHE A 181 2.07 -7.49 5.68
CA PHE A 181 2.17 -6.46 4.66
C PHE A 181 1.07 -5.42 4.91
N ASP A 182 1.46 -4.20 5.21
CA ASP A 182 0.53 -3.08 5.37
C ASP A 182 0.22 -2.48 3.98
N LEU A 183 -0.99 -2.69 3.53
CA LEU A 183 -1.57 -2.08 2.34
C LEU A 183 -2.34 -0.84 2.78
N THR A 184 -1.76 0.34 2.55
CA THR A 184 -2.41 1.61 2.92
C THR A 184 -3.15 2.16 1.71
N PHE A 185 -4.47 2.17 1.76
CA PHE A 185 -5.36 2.71 0.72
C PHE A 185 -5.70 4.16 1.05
N SER A 186 -5.24 5.08 0.21
CA SER A 186 -5.53 6.52 0.33
C SER A 186 -6.10 7.02 -1.00
N PRO A 187 -7.31 7.59 -1.03
CA PRO A 187 -7.90 8.13 -2.26
C PRO A 187 -7.17 9.37 -2.76
N ALA A 188 -7.56 9.86 -3.94
CA ALA A 188 -7.10 11.15 -4.45
C ALA A 188 -7.35 12.26 -3.44
N LYS A 189 -6.49 13.28 -3.42
CA LYS A 189 -6.55 14.33 -2.39
C LYS A 189 -7.89 15.06 -2.36
N SER A 190 -8.47 15.32 -3.54
CA SER A 190 -9.79 15.94 -3.64
C SER A 190 -10.89 15.13 -2.97
N ILE A 191 -10.83 13.80 -2.99
CA ILE A 191 -11.79 12.95 -2.29
C ILE A 191 -11.68 13.12 -0.77
N SER A 192 -10.45 13.16 -0.22
CA SER A 192 -10.23 13.44 1.21
C SER A 192 -10.69 14.84 1.59
N VAL A 193 -10.52 15.83 0.72
CA VAL A 193 -10.96 17.20 0.93
C VAL A 193 -12.49 17.29 0.89
N LEU A 194 -13.14 16.66 -0.10
CA LEU A 194 -14.61 16.59 -0.16
C LEU A 194 -15.17 15.93 1.09
N TRP A 195 -14.62 14.77 1.47
CA TRP A 195 -15.01 14.06 2.70
C TRP A 195 -14.89 14.91 3.96
N ALA A 196 -13.81 15.69 4.08
CA ALA A 196 -13.54 16.51 5.26
C ALA A 196 -14.47 17.70 5.41
N LEU A 197 -14.89 18.31 4.29
CA LEU A 197 -15.58 19.62 4.25
C LEU A 197 -17.06 19.54 3.87
N ALA A 198 -17.53 18.43 3.29
CA ALA A 198 -18.94 18.21 2.98
C ALA A 198 -19.80 18.09 4.24
N ASP A 199 -21.11 18.00 4.11
CA ASP A 199 -22.02 17.69 5.21
C ASP A 199 -21.76 16.27 5.78
N GLU A 200 -22.39 15.98 6.94
CA GLU A 200 -22.16 14.70 7.63
C GLU A 200 -22.64 13.49 6.82
N ASP A 201 -23.77 13.60 6.12
CA ASP A 201 -24.32 12.48 5.36
C ASP A 201 -23.45 12.15 4.16
N THR A 202 -23.03 13.17 3.40
CA THR A 202 -22.08 13.03 2.29
C THR A 202 -20.74 12.48 2.77
N SER A 203 -20.19 13.01 3.86
CA SER A 203 -18.92 12.52 4.43
C SER A 203 -18.98 11.06 4.83
N ARG A 204 -20.03 10.65 5.53
CA ARG A 204 -20.27 9.25 5.90
C ARG A 204 -20.39 8.36 4.67
N ARG A 205 -21.10 8.82 3.65
CA ARG A 205 -21.29 8.09 2.41
C ARG A 205 -19.97 7.88 1.67
N ILE A 206 -19.12 8.91 1.58
CA ILE A 206 -17.77 8.78 1.01
C ILE A 206 -16.94 7.75 1.77
N GLU A 207 -17.00 7.74 3.10
CA GLU A 207 -16.30 6.75 3.92
C GLU A 207 -16.80 5.32 3.65
N GLU A 208 -18.11 5.11 3.56
CA GLU A 208 -18.71 3.81 3.21
C GLU A 208 -18.25 3.32 1.83
N LEU A 209 -18.25 4.22 0.83
CA LEU A 209 -17.81 3.90 -0.53
C LEU A 209 -16.31 3.61 -0.60
N HIS A 210 -15.49 4.33 0.18
CA HIS A 210 -14.07 4.03 0.35
C HIS A 210 -13.85 2.61 0.88
N HIS A 211 -14.54 2.22 1.96
CA HIS A 211 -14.42 0.88 2.52
C HIS A 211 -14.89 -0.20 1.56
N ARG A 212 -15.98 0.06 0.83
CA ARG A 212 -16.44 -0.86 -0.20
C ARG A 212 -15.39 -1.04 -1.29
N ALA A 213 -14.76 0.05 -1.75
CA ALA A 213 -13.68 -0.03 -2.74
C ALA A 213 -12.46 -0.80 -2.24
N VAL A 214 -12.09 -0.63 -0.97
CA VAL A 214 -11.03 -1.41 -0.31
C VAL A 214 -11.40 -2.90 -0.29
N ALA A 215 -12.61 -3.24 0.15
CA ALA A 215 -13.07 -4.63 0.23
C ALA A 215 -13.05 -5.32 -1.15
N GLU A 216 -13.58 -4.67 -2.19
CA GLU A 216 -13.59 -5.21 -3.56
C GLU A 216 -12.17 -5.35 -4.15
N ALA A 217 -11.25 -4.42 -3.85
CA ALA A 217 -9.86 -4.53 -4.27
C ALA A 217 -9.12 -5.68 -3.55
N LEU A 218 -9.45 -5.92 -2.28
CA LEU A 218 -8.89 -7.04 -1.52
C LEU A 218 -9.44 -8.39 -1.97
N GLU A 219 -10.73 -8.47 -2.32
CA GLU A 219 -11.32 -9.69 -2.88
C GLU A 219 -10.61 -10.10 -4.18
N TRP A 220 -10.37 -9.14 -5.07
CA TRP A 220 -9.57 -9.38 -6.27
C TRP A 220 -8.13 -9.82 -5.92
N THR A 221 -7.53 -9.22 -4.90
CA THR A 221 -6.19 -9.55 -4.44
C THR A 221 -6.10 -11.00 -3.95
N GLU A 222 -7.10 -11.48 -3.23
CA GLU A 222 -7.19 -12.87 -2.76
C GLU A 222 -7.18 -13.88 -3.90
N ASP A 223 -7.87 -13.54 -5.00
CA ASP A 223 -8.00 -14.44 -6.16
C ASP A 223 -6.80 -14.41 -7.11
N ASN A 224 -6.10 -13.26 -7.21
CA ASN A 224 -5.11 -13.01 -8.26
C ASN A 224 -3.68 -12.77 -7.77
N ALA A 225 -3.48 -12.30 -6.53
CA ALA A 225 -2.18 -11.89 -6.02
C ALA A 225 -1.74 -12.57 -4.72
N LEU A 226 -2.64 -13.34 -4.08
CA LEU A 226 -2.39 -13.97 -2.79
C LEU A 226 -2.05 -15.45 -2.95
N PHE A 227 -0.76 -15.75 -2.93
CA PHE A 227 -0.22 -17.11 -3.05
C PHE A 227 0.69 -17.44 -1.88
N THR A 228 0.97 -18.73 -1.72
CA THR A 228 2.02 -19.26 -0.86
C THR A 228 2.90 -20.24 -1.62
N ARG A 229 4.04 -20.59 -1.03
CA ARG A 229 4.98 -21.52 -1.66
C ARG A 229 5.06 -22.84 -0.92
N SER A 230 5.14 -23.93 -1.66
CA SER A 230 5.26 -25.30 -1.17
C SER A 230 6.38 -26.04 -1.88
N GLY A 231 6.63 -27.30 -1.46
CA GLY A 231 7.65 -28.14 -2.04
C GLY A 231 9.07 -27.81 -1.59
N LYS A 232 10.06 -28.53 -2.18
CA LYS A 232 11.49 -28.34 -1.85
C LYS A 232 11.94 -26.95 -2.33
N ALA A 233 12.50 -26.17 -1.44
CA ALA A 233 12.93 -24.78 -1.68
C ALA A 233 11.81 -23.82 -2.17
N GLY A 234 10.53 -24.17 -1.95
CA GLY A 234 9.40 -23.32 -2.38
C GLY A 234 9.19 -23.31 -3.90
N ALA A 235 9.48 -24.43 -4.57
CA ALA A 235 9.40 -24.55 -6.02
C ALA A 235 7.97 -24.48 -6.58
N GLU A 236 6.96 -24.78 -5.75
CA GLU A 236 5.55 -24.74 -6.14
C GLU A 236 4.85 -23.52 -5.56
N GLN A 237 4.18 -22.76 -6.41
CA GLN A 237 3.24 -21.72 -5.96
C GLN A 237 1.84 -22.31 -5.88
N ILE A 238 1.20 -22.18 -4.73
CA ILE A 238 -0.15 -22.70 -4.49
C ILE A 238 -1.08 -21.62 -3.97
N LYS A 239 -2.39 -21.79 -4.22
CA LYS A 239 -3.43 -20.88 -3.75
C LYS A 239 -3.63 -20.97 -2.24
N THR A 240 -4.20 -19.92 -1.69
CA THR A 240 -4.58 -19.82 -0.27
C THR A 240 -6.10 -19.80 -0.13
N LYS A 241 -6.59 -20.02 1.09
CA LYS A 241 -8.02 -19.90 1.42
C LYS A 241 -8.46 -18.44 1.60
N GLY A 242 -7.62 -17.49 1.29
CA GLY A 242 -7.85 -16.06 1.40
C GLY A 242 -6.91 -15.39 2.39
N LEU A 243 -6.95 -14.07 2.41
CA LEU A 243 -6.15 -13.26 3.33
C LEU A 243 -6.76 -13.22 4.74
N ILE A 244 -5.89 -12.95 5.69
CA ILE A 244 -6.22 -12.64 7.08
C ILE A 244 -5.67 -11.25 7.30
N ALA A 245 -6.52 -10.27 7.56
CA ALA A 245 -6.06 -8.91 7.73
C ALA A 245 -6.82 -8.13 8.81
N SER A 246 -6.15 -7.10 9.29
CA SER A 246 -6.65 -6.12 10.23
C SER A 246 -6.79 -4.78 9.50
N GLU A 247 -7.99 -4.22 9.45
CA GLU A 247 -8.25 -2.90 8.89
C GLU A 247 -8.32 -1.84 9.99
N PHE A 248 -7.58 -0.74 9.83
CA PHE A 248 -7.60 0.43 10.71
C PHE A 248 -7.86 1.68 9.88
N LYS A 249 -8.82 2.49 10.30
CA LYS A 249 -9.19 3.74 9.66
C LYS A 249 -8.40 4.90 10.23
N HIS A 250 -7.91 5.78 9.36
CA HIS A 250 -7.27 7.02 9.77
C HIS A 250 -7.83 8.20 8.98
N TYR A 251 -7.81 9.40 9.57
CA TYR A 251 -8.53 10.56 9.08
C TYR A 251 -7.63 11.74 8.72
N ASP A 252 -6.40 11.75 9.23
CA ASP A 252 -5.48 12.87 9.04
C ASP A 252 -4.04 12.43 8.81
N THR A 253 -3.26 13.35 8.26
CA THR A 253 -1.80 13.22 8.20
C THR A 253 -1.17 13.70 9.51
N ARG A 254 0.10 13.43 9.74
CA ARG A 254 0.86 14.00 10.87
C ARG A 254 0.93 15.53 10.84
N ALA A 255 0.82 16.14 9.67
CA ALA A 255 0.75 17.58 9.49
C ALA A 255 -0.65 18.16 9.79
N GLY A 256 -1.64 17.28 10.08
CA GLY A 256 -3.01 17.65 10.36
C GLY A 256 -3.85 17.93 9.13
N ASP A 257 -3.42 17.53 7.94
CA ASP A 257 -4.23 17.63 6.72
C ASP A 257 -5.29 16.53 6.67
N PRO A 258 -6.47 16.75 6.08
CA PRO A 258 -7.44 15.70 5.83
C PRO A 258 -6.86 14.62 4.93
N ASP A 259 -6.93 13.38 5.36
CA ASP A 259 -6.37 12.22 4.66
C ASP A 259 -7.16 10.98 5.06
N LEU A 260 -8.28 10.76 4.37
CA LEU A 260 -9.09 9.55 4.55
C LEU A 260 -8.28 8.36 4.05
N HIS A 261 -7.88 7.43 4.93
CA HIS A 261 -7.17 6.25 4.50
C HIS A 261 -7.40 5.04 5.41
N SER A 262 -7.27 3.85 4.82
CA SER A 262 -7.34 2.58 5.52
C SER A 262 -5.99 1.89 5.48
N HIS A 263 -5.47 1.52 6.65
CA HIS A 263 -4.39 0.57 6.78
C HIS A 263 -4.96 -0.84 6.84
N VAL A 264 -4.60 -1.67 5.87
CA VAL A 264 -4.95 -3.10 5.83
C VAL A 264 -3.69 -3.92 6.08
N LEU A 265 -3.46 -4.32 7.32
CA LEU A 265 -2.33 -5.17 7.67
C LEU A 265 -2.67 -6.62 7.37
N VAL A 266 -2.19 -7.11 6.24
CA VAL A 266 -2.33 -8.51 5.81
C VAL A 266 -1.30 -9.36 6.52
N SER A 267 -1.75 -10.39 7.25
CA SER A 267 -0.88 -11.33 7.96
C SER A 267 -0.03 -12.15 6.98
N ASN A 268 1.25 -12.31 7.29
CA ASN A 268 2.12 -13.24 6.57
C ASN A 268 1.80 -14.72 6.86
N LYS A 269 0.83 -14.99 7.74
CA LYS A 269 0.32 -16.34 8.03
C LYS A 269 -0.97 -16.55 7.27
N VAL A 270 -0.95 -17.50 6.31
CA VAL A 270 -2.11 -17.86 5.50
C VAL A 270 -2.33 -19.36 5.51
N GLN A 271 -3.57 -19.79 5.37
CA GLN A 271 -3.89 -21.20 5.22
C GLN A 271 -3.92 -21.55 3.73
N ALA A 272 -3.09 -22.49 3.31
CA ALA A 272 -3.12 -23.06 1.97
C ALA A 272 -4.40 -23.90 1.75
N GLU A 273 -4.77 -24.18 0.50
CA GLU A 273 -5.95 -25.01 0.17
C GLU A 273 -5.89 -26.39 0.83
N ASP A 274 -4.70 -26.96 1.01
CA ASP A 274 -4.48 -28.25 1.70
C ASP A 274 -4.59 -28.17 3.25
N GLY A 275 -4.89 -27.00 3.79
CA GLY A 275 -5.09 -26.75 5.22
C GLY A 275 -3.82 -26.42 6.00
N ARG A 276 -2.64 -26.49 5.42
CA ARG A 276 -1.38 -26.11 6.08
C ARG A 276 -1.28 -24.59 6.26
N TRP A 277 -0.75 -24.18 7.39
CA TRP A 277 -0.38 -22.77 7.64
C TRP A 277 1.01 -22.48 7.09
N LEU A 278 1.11 -21.53 6.18
CA LEU A 278 2.33 -21.15 5.48
C LEU A 278 2.49 -19.63 5.48
N SER A 279 3.59 -19.15 4.89
CA SER A 279 3.81 -17.71 4.67
C SER A 279 3.36 -17.29 3.27
N ILE A 280 2.89 -16.05 3.13
CA ILE A 280 2.56 -15.46 1.83
C ILE A 280 3.81 -15.44 0.92
N ASP A 281 3.62 -15.66 -0.37
CA ASP A 281 4.59 -15.28 -1.38
C ASP A 281 4.59 -13.75 -1.55
N GLY A 282 5.29 -13.07 -0.65
CA GLY A 282 5.34 -11.60 -0.61
C GLY A 282 5.92 -10.97 -1.88
N TYR A 283 6.78 -11.69 -2.60
CA TYR A 283 7.31 -11.20 -3.88
C TYR A 283 6.21 -11.08 -4.94
N THR A 284 5.33 -12.06 -5.04
CA THR A 284 4.17 -12.01 -5.93
C THR A 284 3.21 -10.88 -5.51
N LEU A 285 2.88 -10.78 -4.22
CA LEU A 285 2.01 -9.69 -3.72
C LEU A 285 2.59 -8.30 -4.07
N MET A 286 3.90 -8.11 -3.91
CA MET A 286 4.57 -6.84 -4.26
C MET A 286 4.52 -6.51 -5.75
N LYS A 287 4.56 -7.50 -6.64
CA LYS A 287 4.43 -7.29 -8.09
C LYS A 287 3.08 -6.67 -8.46
N PHE A 288 2.03 -7.09 -7.78
CA PHE A 288 0.66 -6.60 -8.03
C PHE A 288 0.32 -5.29 -7.33
N ASN A 289 1.25 -4.69 -6.57
CA ASN A 289 1.01 -3.45 -5.82
C ASN A 289 0.36 -2.34 -6.68
N GLN A 290 0.86 -2.09 -7.88
CA GLN A 290 0.31 -1.07 -8.78
C GLN A 290 -1.08 -1.46 -9.29
N THR A 291 -1.27 -2.72 -9.68
CA THR A 291 -2.56 -3.23 -10.17
C THR A 291 -3.64 -3.09 -9.10
N ILE A 292 -3.35 -3.48 -7.85
CA ILE A 292 -4.27 -3.33 -6.71
C ILE A 292 -4.60 -1.85 -6.48
N SER A 293 -3.58 -0.97 -6.53
CA SER A 293 -3.75 0.48 -6.37
C SER A 293 -4.70 1.09 -7.41
N HIS A 294 -4.47 0.79 -8.69
CA HIS A 294 -5.30 1.31 -9.77
C HIS A 294 -6.71 0.70 -9.78
N ARG A 295 -6.83 -0.58 -9.41
CA ARG A 295 -8.13 -1.23 -9.28
C ARG A 295 -8.96 -0.58 -8.16
N TYR A 296 -8.39 -0.39 -6.98
CA TYR A 296 -9.03 0.35 -5.88
C TYR A 296 -9.48 1.74 -6.33
N ASN A 297 -8.59 2.52 -6.95
CA ASN A 297 -8.91 3.87 -7.39
C ASN A 297 -10.07 3.91 -8.40
N SER A 298 -10.04 3.04 -9.38
CA SER A 298 -11.11 2.95 -10.40
C SER A 298 -12.45 2.52 -9.80
N ILE A 299 -12.44 1.58 -8.85
CA ILE A 299 -13.65 1.15 -8.14
C ILE A 299 -14.22 2.34 -7.37
N LEU A 300 -13.38 3.02 -6.58
CA LEU A 300 -13.81 4.17 -5.78
C LEU A 300 -14.36 5.30 -6.66
N THR A 301 -13.67 5.63 -7.74
CA THR A 301 -14.15 6.65 -8.70
C THR A 301 -15.52 6.28 -9.27
N THR A 302 -15.73 5.02 -9.69
CA THR A 302 -17.01 4.54 -10.20
C THR A 302 -18.11 4.64 -9.14
N LEU A 303 -17.82 4.23 -7.90
CA LEU A 303 -18.76 4.29 -6.79
C LEU A 303 -19.17 5.74 -6.47
N LEU A 304 -18.21 6.65 -6.39
CA LEU A 304 -18.47 8.08 -6.11
C LEU A 304 -19.27 8.73 -7.23
N THR A 305 -18.93 8.45 -8.49
CA THR A 305 -19.71 8.95 -9.65
C THR A 305 -21.15 8.45 -9.63
N ASN A 306 -21.36 7.17 -9.34
CA ASN A 306 -22.71 6.57 -9.45
C ASN A 306 -23.60 6.85 -8.23
N ASP A 307 -23.03 7.13 -7.07
CA ASP A 307 -23.77 7.28 -5.82
C ASP A 307 -23.93 8.74 -5.37
N LEU A 308 -22.97 9.56 -5.72
CA LEU A 308 -22.90 10.97 -5.29
C LEU A 308 -22.81 11.96 -6.47
N ASP A 309 -22.94 11.48 -7.70
CA ASP A 309 -22.79 12.28 -8.93
C ASP A 309 -21.50 13.11 -8.98
N VAL A 310 -20.39 12.56 -8.44
CA VAL A 310 -19.10 13.23 -8.45
C VAL A 310 -18.42 13.04 -9.80
N GLU A 311 -17.95 14.12 -10.41
CA GLU A 311 -17.21 14.08 -11.66
C GLU A 311 -15.71 14.27 -11.43
N PHE A 312 -14.89 13.66 -12.29
CA PHE A 312 -13.44 13.66 -12.19
C PHE A 312 -12.78 14.14 -13.47
N SER A 313 -11.74 14.92 -13.32
CA SER A 313 -10.86 15.33 -14.44
C SER A 313 -9.39 15.02 -14.19
N PRO A 314 -8.60 14.80 -15.28
CA PRO A 314 -7.18 14.51 -15.13
C PRO A 314 -6.40 15.80 -14.82
N ARG A 315 -5.60 15.78 -13.76
CA ARG A 315 -4.70 16.87 -13.37
C ARG A 315 -3.24 16.46 -13.50
N GLN A 316 -2.50 17.21 -14.31
CA GLN A 316 -1.08 17.00 -14.51
C GLN A 316 -0.30 17.77 -13.44
N ARG A 317 0.28 17.05 -12.45
CA ARG A 317 1.07 17.68 -11.38
C ARG A 317 2.57 17.66 -11.62
N ASP A 318 3.07 16.64 -12.30
CA ASP A 318 4.49 16.45 -12.56
C ASP A 318 4.72 16.10 -14.05
N SER A 319 5.69 16.72 -14.69
CA SER A 319 6.07 16.42 -16.07
C SER A 319 6.48 14.94 -16.22
N GLY A 320 5.96 14.28 -17.24
CA GLY A 320 6.31 12.89 -17.57
C GLY A 320 5.66 11.80 -16.71
N LYS A 321 4.78 12.15 -15.77
CA LYS A 321 3.96 11.19 -15.03
C LYS A 321 2.54 11.15 -15.56
N GLU A 322 1.83 10.03 -15.34
CA GLU A 322 0.40 9.96 -15.62
C GLU A 322 -0.36 10.97 -14.76
N PRO A 323 -1.41 11.60 -15.27
CA PRO A 323 -2.23 12.54 -14.53
C PRO A 323 -2.93 11.84 -13.34
N THR A 324 -3.17 12.59 -12.28
CA THR A 324 -4.04 12.15 -11.19
C THR A 324 -5.45 12.63 -11.48
N TRP A 325 -6.42 11.73 -11.33
CA TRP A 325 -7.84 12.07 -11.47
C TRP A 325 -8.33 12.66 -10.14
N GLU A 326 -8.71 13.91 -10.18
CA GLU A 326 -9.20 14.68 -9.03
C GLU A 326 -10.64 15.13 -9.30
N ILE A 327 -11.41 15.41 -8.25
CA ILE A 327 -12.80 15.87 -8.35
C ILE A 327 -12.85 17.25 -9.00
N ASP A 328 -13.74 17.41 -9.98
CA ASP A 328 -14.01 18.70 -10.61
C ASP A 328 -14.61 19.70 -9.60
N GLY A 329 -14.31 20.98 -9.78
CA GLY A 329 -14.76 22.04 -8.88
C GLY A 329 -13.88 22.25 -7.64
N ILE A 330 -13.02 21.31 -7.27
CA ILE A 330 -12.05 21.49 -6.17
C ILE A 330 -10.78 22.15 -6.70
N SER A 331 -10.49 23.36 -6.20
CA SER A 331 -9.39 24.19 -6.67
C SER A 331 -8.00 23.66 -6.30
N GLU A 332 -6.98 24.01 -7.10
CA GLU A 332 -5.58 23.69 -6.76
C GLU A 332 -5.17 24.36 -5.44
N GLU A 333 -5.61 25.60 -5.19
CA GLU A 333 -5.32 26.30 -3.93
C GLU A 333 -5.78 25.50 -2.72
N LEU A 334 -6.98 24.91 -2.79
CA LEU A 334 -7.52 24.10 -1.72
C LEU A 334 -6.75 22.78 -1.55
N LEU A 335 -6.36 22.14 -2.65
CA LEU A 335 -5.56 20.92 -2.62
C LEU A 335 -4.13 21.18 -2.08
N ASP A 336 -3.54 22.31 -2.42
CA ASP A 336 -2.20 22.69 -1.94
C ASP A 336 -2.22 23.07 -0.47
N THR A 337 -3.27 23.78 0.00
CA THR A 337 -3.49 24.12 1.41
C THR A 337 -3.44 22.86 2.29
N PHE A 338 -4.06 21.77 1.83
CA PHE A 338 -4.09 20.49 2.53
C PHE A 338 -2.99 19.50 2.08
N SER A 339 -1.91 20.00 1.50
CA SER A 339 -0.73 19.21 1.11
C SER A 339 0.53 19.63 1.87
N LYS A 340 0.40 19.99 3.15
CA LYS A 340 1.49 20.53 4.00
C LYS A 340 2.73 19.64 4.04
N ARG A 341 2.54 18.32 4.10
CA ARG A 341 3.67 17.38 4.08
C ARG A 341 4.51 17.49 2.81
N ARG A 342 3.85 17.65 1.63
CA ARG A 342 4.53 17.85 0.36
C ARG A 342 5.21 19.21 0.32
N ALA A 343 4.50 20.24 0.74
CA ALA A 343 5.03 21.61 0.78
C ALA A 343 6.28 21.72 1.66
N ASN A 344 6.28 21.08 2.83
CA ASN A 344 7.43 21.05 3.74
C ASN A 344 8.61 20.23 3.19
N ALA A 345 8.33 19.12 2.51
CA ALA A 345 9.39 18.22 1.99
C ALA A 345 10.05 18.74 0.72
N LEU A 346 9.34 19.51 -0.13
CA LEU A 346 9.81 19.92 -1.44
C LEU A 346 11.11 20.76 -1.40
N PRO A 347 11.25 21.80 -0.57
CA PRO A 347 12.50 22.57 -0.48
C PRO A 347 13.69 21.73 -0.02
N VAL A 348 13.46 20.78 0.88
CA VAL A 348 14.50 19.87 1.36
C VAL A 348 14.91 18.89 0.27
N TYR A 349 13.94 18.37 -0.48
CA TYR A 349 14.20 17.51 -1.62
C TYR A 349 15.03 18.21 -2.71
N GLU A 350 14.67 19.43 -3.08
CA GLU A 350 15.41 20.23 -4.05
C GLU A 350 16.86 20.44 -3.62
N ARG A 351 17.09 20.83 -2.37
CA ARG A 351 18.43 20.94 -1.76
C ARG A 351 19.20 19.62 -1.85
N LEU A 352 18.58 18.49 -1.49
CA LEU A 352 19.22 17.17 -1.55
C LEU A 352 19.58 16.75 -2.97
N VAL A 353 18.76 17.12 -3.98
CA VAL A 353 19.06 16.88 -5.39
C VAL A 353 20.24 17.74 -5.83
N GLU A 354 20.28 19.03 -5.49
CA GLU A 354 21.39 19.92 -5.79
C GLU A 354 22.72 19.43 -5.16
N GLU A 355 22.68 19.00 -3.89
CA GLU A 355 23.82 18.40 -3.19
C GLU A 355 24.32 17.12 -3.90
N HIS A 356 23.39 16.28 -4.35
CA HIS A 356 23.72 15.04 -5.08
C HIS A 356 24.43 15.37 -6.42
N ILE A 357 23.87 16.31 -7.21
CA ILE A 357 24.46 16.74 -8.48
C ILE A 357 25.86 17.35 -8.25
N ALA A 358 26.01 18.20 -7.23
CA ALA A 358 27.30 18.82 -6.92
C ALA A 358 28.38 17.78 -6.53
N GLN A 359 27.99 16.72 -5.81
CA GLN A 359 28.91 15.67 -5.35
C GLN A 359 29.28 14.66 -6.46
N ARG A 360 28.31 14.28 -7.31
CA ARG A 360 28.49 13.23 -8.31
C ARG A 360 28.67 13.73 -9.72
N GLN A 361 28.46 15.02 -9.96
CA GLN A 361 28.48 15.67 -11.29
C GLN A 361 27.55 14.99 -12.31
N ALA A 362 26.49 14.33 -11.81
CA ALA A 362 25.48 13.63 -12.59
C ALA A 362 24.09 13.82 -11.98
N SER A 363 23.07 13.83 -12.80
CA SER A 363 21.67 13.85 -12.31
C SER A 363 21.34 12.52 -11.63
N PRO A 364 20.57 12.56 -10.53
CA PRO A 364 20.18 11.33 -9.85
C PRO A 364 19.27 10.47 -10.74
N SER A 365 19.49 9.15 -10.72
CA SER A 365 18.59 8.17 -11.33
C SER A 365 17.21 8.22 -10.69
N VAL A 366 16.20 7.61 -11.35
CA VAL A 366 14.82 7.52 -10.79
C VAL A 366 14.81 6.87 -9.42
N GLN A 367 15.66 5.87 -9.19
CA GLN A 367 15.78 5.21 -7.90
C GLN A 367 16.37 6.15 -6.84
N GLU A 368 17.41 6.88 -7.17
CA GLU A 368 18.04 7.87 -6.28
C GLU A 368 17.10 9.03 -5.98
N MET A 369 16.36 9.54 -6.99
CA MET A 369 15.32 10.56 -6.78
C MET A 369 14.28 10.11 -5.76
N ASN A 370 13.84 8.85 -5.83
CA ASN A 370 12.91 8.29 -4.85
C ASN A 370 13.52 8.20 -3.45
N GLN A 371 14.80 7.83 -3.33
CA GLN A 371 15.52 7.80 -2.05
C GLN A 371 15.68 9.20 -1.45
N LEU A 372 16.06 10.19 -2.27
CA LEU A 372 16.18 11.58 -1.84
C LEU A 372 14.83 12.14 -1.39
N TRP A 373 13.74 11.83 -2.11
CA TRP A 373 12.39 12.20 -1.70
C TRP A 373 11.99 11.58 -0.34
N GLN A 374 12.27 10.29 -0.14
CA GLN A 374 12.02 9.63 1.15
C GLN A 374 12.85 10.27 2.28
N LYS A 375 14.10 10.63 2.01
CA LYS A 375 14.96 11.33 2.97
C LYS A 375 14.37 12.69 3.33
N ALA A 376 13.94 13.49 2.36
CA ALA A 376 13.31 14.79 2.58
C ALA A 376 12.04 14.67 3.45
N ILE A 377 11.19 13.67 3.16
CA ILE A 377 10.00 13.39 3.97
C ILE A 377 10.35 13.02 5.42
N LEU A 378 11.45 12.28 5.65
CA LEU A 378 11.88 11.90 7.00
C LEU A 378 12.47 13.08 7.75
N GLU A 379 13.27 13.93 7.09
CA GLU A 379 13.87 15.13 7.69
C GLU A 379 12.82 16.17 8.10
N THR A 380 11.73 16.27 7.35
CA THR A 380 10.63 17.25 7.59
C THR A 380 9.46 16.67 8.36
N ARG A 381 9.63 15.48 8.94
CA ARG A 381 8.53 14.77 9.60
C ARG A 381 8.15 15.45 10.91
N ASP A 382 6.93 15.96 10.98
CA ASP A 382 6.36 16.55 12.19
C ASP A 382 6.37 15.58 13.38
N ALA A 383 6.47 16.14 14.58
CA ALA A 383 6.25 15.40 15.81
C ALA A 383 4.82 14.81 15.81
N LYS A 384 4.64 13.68 16.50
CA LYS A 384 3.31 13.06 16.59
C LYS A 384 2.39 14.00 17.39
N ARG A 385 1.22 14.32 16.79
CA ARG A 385 0.15 15.07 17.46
C ARG A 385 -0.60 14.16 18.43
N GLU A 386 -1.22 14.75 19.45
CA GLU A 386 -2.19 14.03 20.28
C GLU A 386 -3.44 13.72 19.43
N PRO A 387 -4.12 12.58 19.67
CA PRO A 387 -5.33 12.25 18.96
C PRO A 387 -6.43 13.30 19.22
N GLU A 388 -7.02 13.83 18.13
CA GLU A 388 -8.17 14.71 18.15
C GLU A 388 -9.41 13.93 17.72
N SER A 389 -10.59 14.39 18.09
CA SER A 389 -11.85 13.82 17.59
C SER A 389 -12.06 14.24 16.12
N LEU A 390 -12.79 13.45 15.35
CA LEU A 390 -13.11 13.80 13.96
C LEU A 390 -13.87 15.13 13.87
N TYR A 391 -14.70 15.43 14.87
CA TYR A 391 -15.39 16.74 14.97
C TYR A 391 -14.39 17.90 15.08
N GLU A 392 -13.42 17.81 16.00
CA GLU A 392 -12.39 18.84 16.18
C GLU A 392 -11.55 19.03 14.92
N LEU A 393 -11.17 17.93 14.25
CA LEU A 393 -10.44 17.97 12.99
C LEU A 393 -11.25 18.69 11.89
N ARG A 394 -12.52 18.36 11.71
CA ARG A 394 -13.39 18.99 10.69
C ARG A 394 -13.59 20.48 10.93
N GLU A 395 -13.80 20.90 12.18
CA GLU A 395 -13.88 22.31 12.56
C GLU A 395 -12.56 23.04 12.27
N ALA A 396 -11.42 22.42 12.56
CA ALA A 396 -10.11 22.99 12.26
C ALA A 396 -9.89 23.16 10.74
N TRP A 397 -10.21 22.14 9.94
CA TRP A 397 -10.09 22.22 8.48
C TRP A 397 -11.03 23.27 7.88
N ARG A 398 -12.27 23.33 8.33
CA ARG A 398 -13.22 24.36 7.88
C ARG A 398 -12.73 25.77 8.21
N LYS A 399 -12.19 25.97 9.42
CA LYS A 399 -11.60 27.24 9.82
C LYS A 399 -10.39 27.62 8.98
N GLU A 400 -9.56 26.65 8.61
CA GLU A 400 -8.39 26.85 7.75
C GLU A 400 -8.82 27.31 6.35
N VAL A 401 -9.84 26.69 5.76
CA VAL A 401 -10.41 27.12 4.47
C VAL A 401 -10.98 28.52 4.56
N LEU A 402 -11.75 28.85 5.59
CA LEU A 402 -12.32 30.20 5.78
C LEU A 402 -11.26 31.30 5.99
N ALA A 403 -10.03 30.92 6.35
CA ALA A 403 -8.91 31.87 6.44
C ALA A 403 -8.25 32.18 5.08
N LEU A 404 -8.57 31.43 4.03
CA LEU A 404 -8.14 31.74 2.67
C LEU A 404 -8.87 32.98 2.13
N SER A 405 -8.29 33.65 1.14
CA SER A 405 -8.87 34.87 0.55
C SER A 405 -10.24 34.66 -0.09
N ASP A 406 -10.53 33.44 -0.53
CA ASP A 406 -11.79 33.05 -1.20
C ASP A 406 -12.49 31.87 -0.48
N GLY A 407 -12.33 31.78 0.83
CA GLY A 407 -12.71 30.60 1.63
C GLY A 407 -14.19 30.22 1.56
N GLU A 408 -15.11 31.20 1.51
CA GLU A 408 -16.54 30.91 1.37
C GLU A 408 -16.88 30.32 -0.01
N ASN A 409 -16.24 30.80 -1.08
CA ASN A 409 -16.43 30.24 -2.41
C ASN A 409 -15.83 28.83 -2.53
N HIS A 410 -14.74 28.56 -1.84
CA HIS A 410 -14.21 27.19 -1.74
C HIS A 410 -15.19 26.22 -1.05
N LEU A 411 -15.85 26.66 0.04
CA LEU A 411 -16.86 25.84 0.69
C LEU A 411 -18.12 25.68 -0.17
N ALA A 412 -18.52 26.70 -0.92
CA ALA A 412 -19.61 26.59 -1.89
C ALA A 412 -19.25 25.61 -3.01
N ALA A 413 -18.04 25.69 -3.56
CA ALA A 413 -17.56 24.74 -4.58
C ALA A 413 -17.53 23.28 -4.07
N ILE A 414 -17.22 23.03 -2.79
CA ILE A 414 -17.33 21.70 -2.16
C ILE A 414 -18.78 21.21 -2.17
N ALA A 415 -19.75 22.08 -1.86
CA ALA A 415 -21.17 21.72 -1.88
C ALA A 415 -21.68 21.44 -3.30
N ASP A 416 -21.15 22.13 -4.31
CA ASP A 416 -21.52 21.97 -5.72
C ASP A 416 -20.76 20.82 -6.42
N ALA A 417 -19.71 20.27 -5.81
CA ALA A 417 -18.88 19.21 -6.39
C ALA A 417 -19.55 17.82 -6.38
N HIS A 418 -20.76 17.71 -5.88
CA HIS A 418 -21.55 16.47 -5.82
C HIS A 418 -23.04 16.77 -5.97
N GLY A 419 -23.84 15.73 -6.34
CA GLY A 419 -25.30 15.84 -6.47
C GLY A 419 -25.76 16.32 -7.85
N GLU A 420 -27.06 16.63 -7.96
CA GLU A 420 -27.77 16.87 -9.23
C GLU A 420 -27.21 18.03 -10.08
N ASN A 421 -26.38 18.91 -9.52
CA ASN A 421 -25.80 20.04 -10.24
C ASN A 421 -24.50 19.70 -10.98
N THR A 422 -23.97 18.52 -10.79
CA THR A 422 -22.69 18.10 -11.40
C THR A 422 -22.90 17.73 -12.86
N GLU A 423 -22.21 18.38 -13.79
CA GLU A 423 -22.17 18.01 -15.20
C GLU A 423 -21.27 16.80 -15.40
N ASN A 424 -21.85 15.73 -15.94
CA ASN A 424 -21.09 14.53 -16.33
C ASN A 424 -20.32 14.79 -17.62
N THR A 425 -19.03 15.05 -17.52
CA THR A 425 -18.14 15.36 -18.66
C THR A 425 -17.51 14.12 -19.26
N ARG A 426 -17.26 13.07 -18.46
CA ARG A 426 -16.73 11.80 -18.96
C ARG A 426 -17.82 11.00 -19.69
N PRO A 427 -17.52 10.44 -20.88
CA PRO A 427 -18.49 9.60 -21.58
C PRO A 427 -18.77 8.29 -20.82
N LEU A 428 -20.01 7.80 -20.94
CA LEU A 428 -20.32 6.43 -20.55
C LEU A 428 -19.54 5.46 -21.46
N PHE A 429 -18.97 4.42 -20.88
CA PHE A 429 -18.20 3.45 -21.65
C PHE A 429 -19.12 2.66 -22.58
N ASP A 430 -18.77 2.64 -23.86
CA ASP A 430 -19.39 1.81 -24.88
C ASP A 430 -18.34 0.84 -25.41
N VAL A 431 -18.63 -0.46 -25.32
CA VAL A 431 -17.68 -1.53 -25.67
C VAL A 431 -17.26 -1.44 -27.13
N ASP A 432 -18.22 -1.26 -28.05
CA ASP A 432 -17.95 -1.23 -29.49
C ASP A 432 -17.19 0.04 -29.93
N ALA A 433 -17.48 1.16 -29.27
CA ALA A 433 -16.89 2.45 -29.63
C ALA A 433 -15.51 2.70 -29.01
N HIS A 434 -15.25 2.16 -27.80
CA HIS A 434 -14.09 2.61 -27.01
C HIS A 434 -13.01 1.55 -26.79
N SER A 435 -13.34 0.24 -26.91
CA SER A 435 -12.40 -0.85 -26.54
C SER A 435 -11.09 -0.79 -27.28
N ASP A 436 -11.12 -0.64 -28.61
CA ASP A 436 -9.91 -0.61 -29.45
C ASP A 436 -9.01 0.57 -29.09
N ALA A 437 -9.59 1.74 -28.82
CA ALA A 437 -8.85 2.92 -28.42
C ALA A 437 -8.15 2.73 -27.06
N VAL A 438 -8.88 2.19 -26.08
CA VAL A 438 -8.33 1.95 -24.74
C VAL A 438 -7.20 0.92 -24.78
N MET A 439 -7.37 -0.19 -25.51
CA MET A 439 -6.34 -1.22 -25.63
C MET A 439 -5.08 -0.70 -26.33
N ARG A 440 -5.25 0.03 -27.44
CA ARG A 440 -4.14 0.66 -28.15
C ARG A 440 -3.38 1.66 -27.24
N ASP A 441 -4.09 2.58 -26.57
CA ASP A 441 -3.49 3.60 -25.72
C ASP A 441 -2.80 2.99 -24.49
N ALA A 442 -3.31 1.86 -23.99
CA ALA A 442 -2.67 1.09 -22.93
C ALA A 442 -1.34 0.49 -23.39
N LEU A 443 -1.32 -0.15 -24.57
CA LEU A 443 -0.09 -0.70 -25.17
C LEU A 443 0.94 0.39 -25.49
N GLU A 444 0.54 1.51 -26.09
CA GLU A 444 1.44 2.64 -26.33
C GLU A 444 2.08 3.15 -25.01
N THR A 445 1.30 3.22 -23.93
CA THR A 445 1.83 3.62 -22.62
C THR A 445 2.89 2.65 -22.11
N LEU A 446 2.71 1.35 -22.33
CA LEU A 446 3.69 0.33 -21.95
C LEU A 446 4.95 0.38 -22.82
N GLN A 447 4.79 0.46 -24.15
CA GLN A 447 5.89 0.48 -25.13
C GLN A 447 6.82 1.68 -24.94
N ARG A 448 6.29 2.85 -24.58
CA ARG A 448 7.11 4.05 -24.29
C ARG A 448 8.05 3.90 -23.10
N ARG A 449 7.80 2.93 -22.23
CA ARG A 449 8.51 2.78 -20.96
C ARG A 449 9.31 1.48 -20.86
N ARG A 450 8.96 0.45 -21.66
CA ARG A 450 9.48 -0.90 -21.52
C ARG A 450 9.52 -1.63 -22.85
N SER A 451 10.58 -2.38 -23.09
CA SER A 451 10.66 -3.33 -24.23
C SER A 451 9.94 -4.65 -23.96
N TYR A 452 9.67 -4.95 -22.68
CA TYR A 452 8.87 -6.11 -22.29
C TYR A 452 7.99 -5.78 -21.08
N PHE A 453 6.87 -6.47 -20.94
CA PHE A 453 5.91 -6.25 -19.87
C PHE A 453 5.26 -7.55 -19.42
N ARG A 454 4.53 -7.50 -18.33
CA ARG A 454 3.82 -8.62 -17.72
C ARG A 454 2.32 -8.35 -17.75
N ARG A 455 1.51 -9.39 -17.47
CA ARG A 455 0.05 -9.26 -17.34
C ARG A 455 -0.35 -8.16 -16.34
N SER A 456 0.31 -8.08 -15.18
CA SER A 456 0.08 -7.03 -14.18
C SER A 456 0.31 -5.62 -14.73
N HIS A 457 1.30 -5.44 -15.61
CA HIS A 457 1.56 -4.15 -16.26
C HIS A 457 0.46 -3.81 -17.27
N ILE A 458 -0.02 -4.78 -18.06
CA ILE A 458 -1.13 -4.60 -18.99
C ILE A 458 -2.39 -4.19 -18.22
N SER A 459 -2.76 -4.97 -17.18
CA SER A 459 -3.89 -4.69 -16.32
C SER A 459 -3.83 -3.28 -15.70
N THR A 460 -2.64 -2.87 -15.24
CA THR A 460 -2.42 -1.51 -14.73
C THR A 460 -2.67 -0.44 -15.79
N ALA A 461 -2.14 -0.62 -17.00
CA ALA A 461 -2.28 0.34 -18.09
C ALA A 461 -3.75 0.46 -18.55
N VAL A 462 -4.45 -0.66 -18.69
CA VAL A 462 -5.89 -0.68 -18.99
C VAL A 462 -6.68 0.07 -17.91
N ALA A 463 -6.43 -0.22 -16.63
CA ALA A 463 -7.09 0.46 -15.52
C ALA A 463 -6.91 1.99 -15.55
N GLN A 464 -5.71 2.47 -15.94
CA GLN A 464 -5.42 3.89 -16.08
C GLN A 464 -6.25 4.54 -17.20
N LYS A 465 -6.38 3.88 -18.35
CA LYS A 465 -7.13 4.42 -19.49
C LYS A 465 -8.65 4.40 -19.24
N LEU A 466 -9.15 3.39 -18.54
CA LEU A 466 -10.56 3.30 -18.17
C LEU A 466 -11.03 4.42 -17.21
N GLN A 467 -10.13 5.14 -16.53
CA GLN A 467 -10.50 6.29 -15.69
C GLN A 467 -11.13 7.46 -16.49
N ALA A 468 -10.88 7.52 -17.79
CA ALA A 468 -11.47 8.52 -18.67
C ALA A 468 -12.96 8.28 -18.97
N TYR A 469 -13.54 7.20 -18.45
CA TYR A 469 -14.91 6.78 -18.75
C TYR A 469 -15.71 6.58 -17.46
N ARG A 470 -17.04 6.69 -17.60
CA ARG A 470 -18.03 6.27 -16.59
C ARG A 470 -18.53 4.88 -16.91
N PHE A 471 -19.05 4.18 -15.92
CA PHE A 471 -19.61 2.84 -16.00
C PHE A 471 -20.95 2.79 -15.27
N GLU A 472 -21.87 1.95 -15.72
CA GLU A 472 -23.16 1.77 -15.03
C GLU A 472 -23.00 1.11 -13.66
N SER A 473 -21.96 0.26 -13.51
CA SER A 473 -21.65 -0.41 -12.24
C SER A 473 -20.16 -0.77 -12.12
N VAL A 474 -19.73 -1.02 -10.88
CA VAL A 474 -18.39 -1.56 -10.60
C VAL A 474 -18.22 -2.96 -11.21
N THR A 475 -19.28 -3.77 -11.23
CA THR A 475 -19.25 -5.12 -11.83
C THR A 475 -18.98 -5.04 -13.33
N GLU A 476 -19.69 -4.19 -14.05
CA GLU A 476 -19.46 -3.94 -15.48
C GLU A 476 -18.02 -3.46 -15.73
N ARG A 477 -17.59 -2.44 -15.00
CA ARG A 477 -16.24 -1.91 -15.10
C ARG A 477 -15.17 -2.98 -14.88
N ASN A 478 -15.36 -3.85 -13.90
CA ASN A 478 -14.40 -4.93 -13.60
C ASN A 478 -14.37 -5.99 -14.71
N ILE A 479 -15.52 -6.38 -15.25
CA ILE A 479 -15.62 -7.30 -16.38
C ILE A 479 -14.90 -6.73 -17.60
N ILE A 480 -15.16 -5.47 -17.95
CA ILE A 480 -14.51 -4.78 -19.07
C ILE A 480 -13.01 -4.72 -18.91
N HIS A 481 -12.52 -4.32 -17.71
CA HIS A 481 -11.10 -4.26 -17.41
C HIS A 481 -10.39 -5.62 -17.54
N ASP A 482 -10.99 -6.66 -16.98
CA ASP A 482 -10.40 -7.99 -16.99
C ASP A 482 -10.45 -8.58 -18.43
N SER A 483 -11.56 -8.40 -19.17
CA SER A 483 -11.68 -8.83 -20.56
C SER A 483 -10.68 -8.14 -21.49
N MET A 484 -10.49 -6.83 -21.38
CA MET A 484 -9.49 -6.09 -22.17
C MET A 484 -8.07 -6.53 -21.86
N THR A 485 -7.77 -6.82 -20.60
CA THR A 485 -6.47 -7.35 -20.19
C THR A 485 -6.18 -8.69 -20.88
N GLU A 486 -7.17 -9.59 -20.90
CA GLU A 486 -7.07 -10.88 -21.58
C GLU A 486 -6.96 -10.72 -23.11
N LEU A 487 -7.78 -9.88 -23.73
CA LEU A 487 -7.73 -9.64 -25.19
C LEU A 487 -6.36 -9.10 -25.63
N ILE A 488 -5.77 -8.18 -24.87
CA ILE A 488 -4.40 -7.70 -25.16
C ILE A 488 -3.39 -8.86 -25.08
N VAL A 489 -3.49 -9.71 -24.05
CA VAL A 489 -2.57 -10.84 -23.87
C VAL A 489 -2.71 -11.86 -24.97
N GLU A 490 -3.95 -12.18 -25.39
CA GLU A 490 -4.24 -13.22 -26.35
C GLU A 490 -4.03 -12.79 -27.82
N GLU A 491 -4.37 -11.54 -28.16
CA GLU A 491 -4.43 -11.09 -29.55
C GLU A 491 -3.31 -10.11 -29.95
N GLN A 492 -2.77 -9.32 -29.01
CA GLN A 492 -1.87 -8.21 -29.33
C GLN A 492 -0.46 -8.35 -28.73
N ALA A 493 -0.29 -9.22 -27.72
CA ALA A 493 0.99 -9.45 -27.07
C ALA A 493 1.63 -10.76 -27.57
N ILE A 494 2.96 -10.74 -27.65
CA ILE A 494 3.78 -11.89 -28.03
C ILE A 494 4.50 -12.37 -26.77
N ALA A 495 4.26 -13.61 -26.37
CA ALA A 495 4.97 -14.24 -25.25
C ALA A 495 6.44 -14.44 -25.60
N LEU A 496 7.34 -13.94 -24.73
CA LEU A 496 8.79 -14.10 -24.89
C LEU A 496 9.32 -15.36 -24.17
N ASN A 497 8.60 -15.83 -23.17
CA ASN A 497 8.92 -17.03 -22.43
C ASN A 497 7.81 -18.06 -22.65
N ASP A 498 7.96 -18.87 -23.67
CA ASP A 498 7.03 -19.95 -23.96
C ASP A 498 7.33 -21.15 -23.04
N PHE A 499 6.50 -21.30 -22.02
CA PHE A 499 6.57 -22.44 -21.11
C PHE A 499 5.86 -23.70 -21.65
N GLU A 500 5.20 -23.61 -22.81
CA GLU A 500 4.52 -24.74 -23.46
C GLU A 500 5.49 -25.74 -24.13
N MET A 501 6.75 -25.36 -24.34
CA MET A 501 7.74 -26.19 -25.03
C MET A 501 8.14 -27.48 -24.29
N LEU A 502 7.74 -27.65 -23.04
CA LEU A 502 8.02 -28.87 -22.29
C LEU A 502 6.74 -29.70 -22.16
N ASP A 503 6.72 -30.88 -22.78
CA ASP A 503 5.67 -31.88 -22.56
C ASP A 503 5.77 -32.40 -21.12
N LEU A 504 5.27 -31.62 -20.18
CA LEU A 504 5.33 -31.91 -18.76
C LEU A 504 4.32 -33.00 -18.40
N PRO A 505 4.68 -33.96 -17.56
CA PRO A 505 3.74 -34.92 -16.99
C PRO A 505 2.60 -34.17 -16.28
N GLU A 506 1.36 -34.68 -16.37
CA GLU A 506 0.14 -34.07 -15.77
C GLU A 506 0.30 -33.68 -14.28
N ARG A 507 1.10 -34.49 -13.53
CA ARG A 507 1.40 -34.20 -12.12
C ARG A 507 2.16 -32.86 -11.88
N LEU A 508 2.80 -32.32 -12.91
CA LEU A 508 3.56 -31.06 -12.88
C LEU A 508 2.79 -29.91 -13.51
N LYS A 509 1.55 -30.16 -13.98
CA LYS A 509 0.64 -29.15 -14.50
C LYS A 509 -0.35 -28.70 -13.43
N ASP A 510 -0.77 -27.44 -13.49
CA ASP A 510 -1.91 -26.91 -12.72
C ASP A 510 -3.24 -27.30 -13.40
N GLN A 511 -4.37 -26.86 -12.82
CA GLN A 511 -5.71 -27.12 -13.39
C GLN A 511 -5.93 -26.49 -14.77
N ARG A 512 -5.09 -25.53 -15.16
CA ARG A 512 -5.11 -24.83 -16.46
C ARG A 512 -4.16 -25.47 -17.47
N GLY A 513 -3.40 -26.50 -17.08
CA GLY A 513 -2.43 -27.18 -17.92
C GLY A 513 -1.03 -26.56 -17.92
N PHE A 514 -0.78 -25.48 -17.15
CA PHE A 514 0.53 -24.85 -17.04
C PHE A 514 1.43 -25.56 -16.03
N SER A 515 2.75 -25.41 -16.20
CA SER A 515 3.72 -25.90 -15.22
C SER A 515 3.43 -25.35 -13.82
N ARG A 516 3.43 -26.22 -12.81
CA ARG A 516 3.33 -25.81 -11.40
C ARG A 516 4.51 -24.96 -10.91
N ASP A 517 5.62 -24.98 -11.67
CA ASP A 517 6.76 -24.09 -11.45
C ASP A 517 6.53 -22.69 -12.02
N ASN A 518 5.40 -22.46 -12.69
CA ASN A 518 5.01 -21.17 -13.24
C ASN A 518 4.35 -20.32 -12.14
N PHE A 519 5.05 -19.30 -11.69
CA PHE A 519 4.52 -18.36 -10.69
C PHE A 519 3.57 -17.36 -11.34
N ALA A 520 2.59 -16.90 -10.58
CA ALA A 520 1.69 -15.83 -11.02
C ALA A 520 2.49 -14.63 -11.52
N ASP A 521 2.07 -14.07 -12.65
CA ASP A 521 2.75 -12.96 -13.32
C ASP A 521 4.20 -13.23 -13.72
N SER A 522 4.54 -14.49 -14.03
CA SER A 522 5.87 -14.87 -14.55
C SER A 522 5.98 -14.74 -16.07
N GLU A 523 4.87 -14.73 -16.77
CA GLU A 523 4.80 -14.54 -18.22
C GLU A 523 5.32 -13.15 -18.60
N ILE A 524 6.15 -13.12 -19.64
CA ILE A 524 6.78 -11.92 -20.17
C ILE A 524 6.31 -11.74 -21.61
N PHE A 525 5.81 -10.56 -21.91
CA PHE A 525 5.24 -10.21 -23.21
C PHE A 525 5.99 -9.04 -23.84
N THR A 526 5.94 -8.97 -25.16
CA THR A 526 6.31 -7.82 -25.99
C THR A 526 5.25 -7.60 -27.06
N THR A 527 5.47 -6.67 -27.99
CA THR A 527 4.63 -6.48 -29.17
C THR A 527 5.44 -6.59 -30.45
N GLN A 528 4.77 -6.86 -31.59
CA GLN A 528 5.42 -6.89 -32.89
C GLN A 528 6.11 -5.56 -33.20
N GLU A 529 5.53 -4.43 -32.81
CA GLU A 529 6.10 -3.10 -33.03
C GLU A 529 7.45 -2.91 -32.32
N ILE A 530 7.59 -3.43 -31.08
CA ILE A 530 8.87 -3.40 -30.35
C ILE A 530 9.89 -4.26 -31.09
N LEU A 531 9.52 -5.49 -31.48
CA LEU A 531 10.43 -6.41 -32.21
C LEU A 531 10.89 -5.81 -33.54
N ASP A 532 9.97 -5.19 -34.30
CA ASP A 532 10.30 -4.51 -35.55
C ASP A 532 11.23 -3.29 -35.34
N THR A 533 11.03 -2.57 -34.25
CA THR A 533 11.89 -1.44 -33.88
C THR A 533 13.29 -1.89 -33.47
N GLU A 534 13.39 -2.97 -32.71
CA GLU A 534 14.67 -3.60 -32.35
C GLU A 534 15.40 -4.14 -33.59
N ALA A 535 14.68 -4.81 -34.49
CA ALA A 535 15.25 -5.29 -35.76
C ALA A 535 15.77 -4.13 -36.65
N LYS A 536 15.02 -3.03 -36.76
CA LYS A 536 15.46 -1.83 -37.50
C LYS A 536 16.68 -1.19 -36.85
N THR A 537 16.72 -1.13 -35.52
CA THR A 537 17.85 -0.57 -34.77
C THR A 537 19.11 -1.41 -34.98
N LEU A 538 19.00 -2.74 -34.94
CA LEU A 538 20.12 -3.64 -35.21
C LEU A 538 20.60 -3.53 -36.65
N ALA A 539 19.68 -3.50 -37.62
CA ALA A 539 20.04 -3.33 -39.04
C ALA A 539 20.76 -2.00 -39.29
N ALA A 540 20.34 -0.91 -38.62
CA ALA A 540 21.00 0.39 -38.71
C ALA A 540 22.43 0.40 -38.14
N LEU A 541 22.74 -0.48 -37.19
CA LEU A 541 24.11 -0.62 -36.66
C LEU A 541 25.05 -1.34 -37.62
N ASP A 542 24.51 -2.18 -38.53
CA ASP A 542 25.29 -2.90 -39.55
C ASP A 542 25.48 -2.05 -40.84
N GLU A 543 24.75 -0.94 -41.01
CA GLU A 543 24.95 -0.05 -42.12
C GLU A 543 26.24 0.78 -41.95
N PRO A 544 27.12 0.81 -42.97
CA PRO A 544 28.31 1.68 -42.90
C PRO A 544 27.91 3.13 -42.81
N VAL A 545 28.30 3.79 -41.73
CA VAL A 545 28.08 5.24 -41.57
C VAL A 545 28.86 6.01 -42.60
N ALA A 546 28.17 6.65 -43.55
CA ALA A 546 28.77 7.41 -44.62
C ALA A 546 29.39 8.74 -44.17
N GLU A 547 28.95 9.27 -43.03
CA GLU A 547 29.44 10.52 -42.45
C GLU A 547 29.72 10.33 -40.94
N PHE A 548 30.92 10.71 -40.55
CA PHE A 548 31.29 10.78 -39.13
C PHE A 548 31.13 12.24 -38.66
N ALA A 549 30.37 12.43 -37.60
CA ALA A 549 30.42 13.70 -36.89
C ALA A 549 31.75 13.79 -36.13
N ASP A 550 32.42 14.92 -36.19
CA ASP A 550 33.57 15.16 -35.32
C ASP A 550 33.15 15.33 -33.86
N SER A 551 34.12 15.18 -32.95
CA SER A 551 33.85 15.25 -31.50
C SER A 551 33.18 16.58 -31.12
N ALA A 552 33.55 17.69 -31.73
CA ALA A 552 32.98 19.00 -31.45
C ALA A 552 31.51 19.12 -31.87
N THR A 553 31.14 18.47 -32.97
CA THR A 553 29.73 18.38 -33.41
C THR A 553 28.90 17.52 -32.49
N ILE A 554 29.44 16.39 -32.00
CA ILE A 554 28.81 15.52 -31.03
C ILE A 554 28.62 16.26 -29.71
N ASP A 555 29.66 16.89 -29.18
CA ASP A 555 29.63 17.65 -27.94
C ASP A 555 28.60 18.79 -28.02
N SER A 556 28.56 19.52 -29.15
CA SER A 556 27.57 20.57 -29.37
C SER A 556 26.14 20.05 -29.42
N ALA A 557 25.90 18.88 -30.03
CA ALA A 557 24.57 18.26 -30.09
C ALA A 557 24.13 17.74 -28.71
N VAL A 558 25.05 17.16 -27.94
CA VAL A 558 24.82 16.74 -26.57
C VAL A 558 24.48 17.92 -25.67
N ASP A 559 25.30 18.99 -25.71
CA ASP A 559 25.05 20.22 -24.95
C ASP A 559 23.70 20.88 -25.30
N ALA A 560 23.34 20.89 -26.59
CA ALA A 560 22.04 21.41 -27.03
C ALA A 560 20.87 20.56 -26.50
N HIS A 561 21.02 19.25 -26.54
CA HIS A 561 20.00 18.33 -26.05
C HIS A 561 19.87 18.42 -24.54
N GLU A 562 20.99 18.42 -23.80
CA GLU A 562 21.00 18.58 -22.34
C GLU A 562 20.32 19.88 -21.89
N LYS A 563 20.59 20.97 -22.62
CA LYS A 563 19.97 22.26 -22.36
C LYS A 563 18.46 22.27 -22.60
N GLN A 564 18.02 21.56 -23.65
CA GLN A 564 16.60 21.45 -24.00
C GLN A 564 15.87 20.49 -23.07
N ALA A 565 16.50 19.38 -22.68
CA ALA A 565 15.94 18.35 -21.84
C ALA A 565 16.01 18.67 -20.32
N GLY A 566 16.90 19.62 -19.93
CA GLY A 566 17.09 20.01 -18.52
C GLY A 566 17.84 18.97 -17.67
N PHE A 567 18.54 18.01 -18.31
CA PHE A 567 19.39 17.03 -17.63
C PHE A 567 20.64 16.72 -18.49
N ARG A 568 21.70 16.21 -17.87
CA ARG A 568 22.91 15.76 -18.55
C ARG A 568 22.80 14.29 -18.97
N LEU A 569 23.30 13.99 -20.19
CA LEU A 569 23.48 12.62 -20.65
C LEU A 569 24.75 12.04 -19.97
N ASN A 570 24.64 10.84 -19.44
CA ASN A 570 25.77 10.12 -18.81
C ASN A 570 26.63 9.43 -19.86
#